data_5d8332ef3045e398e13bd92503be8053
#
_entry.id   5d8332ef3045e398e13bd92503be8053
#
_cell.length_a   1.000
_cell.length_b   1.000
_cell.length_c   1.000
_cell.angle_alpha   90.00
_cell.angle_beta   90.00
_cell.angle_gamma   90.00
#
_symmetry.space_group_name_H-M   'P 1'
#
loop_
_entity.id
_entity.type
_entity.pdbx_description
1 polymer ?
#
loop_
_entity_poly.entity_id
_entity_poly.type
_entity_poly.pdbx_seq_one_letter_code
_entity_poly.pdbx_strand_id
1 'polypeptide(L)'
;DNINVNRDGQFVKVHGAVSALDSDSLLLQLRNIDLEYVFETLHINHVVFGGRATGNFYASSLLSKSPKLHTPDLHVNNFSYHHAPLGDADIESHWDNDTKGIYINADIHQKNQRTTFVRGAVYPTRDSLDFKFDADHVNVQIIKPFMAAFSSDVEGEATGHAELYGTFKLINMKGRLFADRFRLKIDQTNTYYSVSDSIIMDPGIIRVKNATVRDDYGNTALLNGSITHTYFKEANFKFAVTNVNNMLCYNTTSKDNPRWYGRVFGNGSAFIVGKPGDVRIDVNMSAA
;
A
#
# COMPACT_ATOMS: atom_id res chain seq x y z
N ASP A 1 29.00 -14.83 21.93
CA ASP A 1 28.11 -14.49 23.06
C ASP A 1 26.66 -14.85 22.68
N ASN A 2 25.87 -15.21 23.70
CA ASN A 2 24.44 -15.51 23.53
C ASN A 2 23.64 -14.50 24.34
N ILE A 3 22.65 -13.86 23.69
CA ILE A 3 21.69 -12.98 24.34
C ILE A 3 20.31 -13.57 24.11
N ASN A 4 19.57 -13.79 25.20
CA ASN A 4 18.17 -14.25 25.11
C ASN A 4 17.27 -13.19 25.74
N VAL A 5 16.28 -12.75 25.00
CA VAL A 5 15.24 -11.83 25.48
C VAL A 5 13.91 -12.53 25.33
N ASN A 6 13.13 -12.56 26.42
CA ASN A 6 11.78 -13.11 26.43
C ASN A 6 10.84 -12.13 27.13
N ARG A 7 9.76 -11.77 26.45
CA ARG A 7 8.71 -10.90 26.99
C ARG A 7 7.37 -11.28 26.35
N ASP A 8 6.35 -11.54 27.14
CA ASP A 8 4.96 -11.72 26.69
C ASP A 8 4.79 -12.76 25.57
N GLY A 9 5.54 -13.88 25.65
CA GLY A 9 5.53 -14.92 24.61
C GLY A 9 6.32 -14.58 23.35
N GLN A 10 6.99 -13.44 23.31
CA GLN A 10 7.95 -13.06 22.29
C GLN A 10 9.36 -13.46 22.71
N PHE A 11 10.11 -14.03 21.79
CA PHE A 11 11.45 -14.51 22.08
C PHE A 11 12.44 -14.10 20.99
N VAL A 12 13.55 -13.52 21.40
CA VAL A 12 14.70 -13.21 20.53
C VAL A 12 15.93 -13.86 21.13
N LYS A 13 16.58 -14.70 20.35
CA LYS A 13 17.90 -15.23 20.68
C LYS A 13 18.91 -14.70 19.67
N VAL A 14 19.97 -14.11 20.17
CA VAL A 14 21.07 -13.60 19.37
C VAL A 14 22.32 -14.44 19.67
N HIS A 15 22.92 -14.96 18.61
CA HIS A 15 24.15 -15.77 18.71
C HIS A 15 25.13 -15.37 17.63
N GLY A 16 26.41 -15.25 17.97
CA GLY A 16 27.47 -14.96 17.01
C GLY A 16 28.31 -13.75 17.37
N ALA A 17 28.88 -13.12 16.34
CA ALA A 17 29.80 -12.00 16.48
C ALA A 17 29.43 -10.86 15.53
N VAL A 18 29.70 -9.63 15.96
CA VAL A 18 29.53 -8.41 15.18
C VAL A 18 30.88 -7.89 14.75
N SER A 19 31.18 -7.90 13.46
CA SER A 19 32.46 -7.44 12.90
C SER A 19 32.28 -6.87 11.47
N ALA A 20 33.38 -6.46 10.87
CA ALA A 20 33.42 -6.08 9.45
C ALA A 20 33.75 -7.27 8.53
N LEU A 21 34.03 -8.45 9.06
CA LEU A 21 34.42 -9.64 8.29
C LEU A 21 33.19 -10.42 7.83
N ASP A 22 33.27 -10.97 6.64
CA ASP A 22 32.23 -11.85 6.08
C ASP A 22 32.13 -13.19 6.79
N SER A 23 33.24 -13.65 7.41
CA SER A 23 33.30 -14.88 8.17
C SER A 23 32.54 -14.82 9.49
N ASP A 24 32.33 -13.64 10.01
CA ASP A 24 31.65 -13.43 11.28
C ASP A 24 30.17 -13.18 11.02
N SER A 25 29.32 -14.05 11.53
CA SER A 25 27.89 -13.96 11.38
C SER A 25 27.18 -13.83 12.72
N LEU A 26 26.12 -13.05 12.69
CA LEU A 26 25.15 -12.92 13.76
C LEU A 26 23.87 -13.63 13.35
N LEU A 27 23.44 -14.60 14.14
CA LEU A 27 22.15 -15.27 13.99
C LEU A 27 21.16 -14.67 14.99
N LEU A 28 20.04 -14.17 14.47
CA LEU A 28 18.88 -13.77 15.26
C LEU A 28 17.76 -14.78 15.02
N GLN A 29 17.42 -15.52 16.07
CA GLN A 29 16.25 -16.39 16.06
C GLN A 29 15.06 -15.65 16.67
N LEU A 30 14.04 -15.46 15.87
CA LEU A 30 12.82 -14.73 16.22
C LEU A 30 11.68 -15.71 16.44
N ARG A 31 10.91 -15.51 17.49
CA ARG A 31 9.69 -16.26 17.73
C ARG A 31 8.58 -15.31 18.20
N ASN A 32 7.52 -15.24 17.40
CA ASN A 32 6.31 -14.46 17.69
C ASN A 32 6.60 -12.97 17.95
N ILE A 33 7.54 -12.36 17.24
CA ILE A 33 7.95 -10.98 17.41
C ILE A 33 6.93 -10.04 16.77
N ASP A 34 6.48 -9.04 17.51
CA ASP A 34 5.60 -7.99 17.05
C ASP A 34 6.36 -7.02 16.14
N LEU A 35 6.05 -7.03 14.84
CA LEU A 35 6.72 -6.17 13.87
C LEU A 35 6.42 -4.69 14.10
N GLU A 36 5.18 -4.30 14.42
CA GLU A 36 4.84 -2.89 14.69
C GLU A 36 5.71 -2.34 15.81
N TYR A 37 5.83 -3.09 16.91
CA TYR A 37 6.69 -2.69 18.04
C TYR A 37 8.16 -2.52 17.61
N VAL A 38 8.67 -3.40 16.73
CA VAL A 38 10.04 -3.28 16.18
C VAL A 38 10.19 -2.00 15.36
N PHE A 39 9.26 -1.71 14.44
CA PHE A 39 9.30 -0.50 13.61
C PHE A 39 9.18 0.78 14.43
N GLU A 40 8.30 0.80 15.45
CA GLU A 40 8.17 1.91 16.40
C GLU A 40 9.46 2.13 17.20
N THR A 41 10.04 1.04 17.74
CA THR A 41 11.28 1.11 18.55
C THR A 41 12.46 1.63 17.72
N LEU A 42 12.54 1.25 16.45
CA LEU A 42 13.58 1.69 15.53
C LEU A 42 13.29 3.07 14.91
N HIS A 43 12.17 3.70 15.27
CA HIS A 43 11.72 5.00 14.75
C HIS A 43 11.57 5.00 13.20
N ILE A 44 11.18 3.86 12.62
CA ILE A 44 10.92 3.71 11.18
C ILE A 44 9.45 4.00 10.92
N ASN A 45 9.11 5.29 10.73
CA ASN A 45 7.70 5.73 10.64
C ASN A 45 7.16 5.79 9.20
N HIS A 46 8.02 5.65 8.20
CA HIS A 46 7.62 5.82 6.79
C HIS A 46 7.07 4.55 6.16
N VAL A 47 7.44 3.39 6.70
CA VAL A 47 7.01 2.07 6.25
C VAL A 47 6.74 1.25 7.50
N VAL A 48 5.48 1.01 7.82
CA VAL A 48 5.10 0.24 9.02
C VAL A 48 4.49 -1.07 8.57
N PHE A 49 5.23 -2.15 8.81
CA PHE A 49 4.71 -3.50 8.69
C PHE A 49 4.24 -4.00 10.05
N GLY A 50 3.09 -4.70 10.07
CA GLY A 50 2.57 -5.35 11.27
C GLY A 50 2.51 -6.87 11.10
N GLY A 51 2.20 -7.54 12.20
CA GLY A 51 2.10 -8.99 12.28
C GLY A 51 3.08 -9.61 13.26
N ARG A 52 3.06 -10.94 13.35
CA ARG A 52 3.89 -11.73 14.27
C ARG A 52 4.93 -12.55 13.52
N ALA A 53 6.19 -12.13 13.62
CA ALA A 53 7.31 -12.74 12.89
C ALA A 53 7.95 -13.89 13.68
N THR A 54 8.19 -15.00 12.98
CA THR A 54 8.92 -16.17 13.46
C THR A 54 9.86 -16.64 12.35
N GLY A 55 11.14 -16.88 12.67
CA GLY A 55 12.13 -17.34 11.72
C GLY A 55 13.55 -16.97 12.13
N ASN A 56 14.47 -17.12 11.19
CA ASN A 56 15.89 -16.88 11.41
C ASN A 56 16.40 -15.75 10.52
N PHE A 57 17.13 -14.81 11.11
CA PHE A 57 17.89 -13.80 10.39
C PHE A 57 19.37 -14.01 10.56
N TYR A 58 20.09 -13.90 9.48
CA TYR A 58 21.55 -13.94 9.45
C TYR A 58 22.07 -12.58 9.02
N ALA A 59 23.04 -12.08 9.76
CA ALA A 59 23.70 -10.83 9.43
C ALA A 59 25.22 -11.03 9.48
N SER A 60 25.95 -10.54 8.49
CA SER A 60 27.41 -10.53 8.48
C SER A 60 27.95 -9.19 7.99
N SER A 61 29.23 -8.94 8.20
CA SER A 61 29.89 -7.68 7.85
C SER A 61 29.18 -6.43 8.39
N LEU A 62 28.55 -6.52 9.58
CA LEU A 62 27.70 -5.48 10.15
C LEU A 62 28.43 -4.15 10.39
N LEU A 63 29.75 -4.16 10.62
CA LEU A 63 30.59 -2.97 10.79
C LEU A 63 31.24 -2.51 9.48
N SER A 64 30.91 -3.14 8.35
CA SER A 64 31.38 -2.74 7.03
C SER A 64 30.47 -1.67 6.41
N LYS A 65 30.89 -1.11 5.25
CA LYS A 65 30.04 -0.21 4.44
C LYS A 65 28.90 -0.94 3.72
N SER A 66 28.87 -2.26 3.74
CA SER A 66 27.90 -3.10 3.03
C SER A 66 27.49 -4.28 3.92
N PRO A 67 26.69 -4.04 4.96
CA PRO A 67 26.19 -5.12 5.80
C PRO A 67 25.31 -6.06 4.98
N LYS A 68 25.47 -7.36 5.21
CA LYS A 68 24.74 -8.43 4.54
C LYS A 68 23.67 -8.94 5.49
N LEU A 69 22.45 -8.95 5.03
CA LEU A 69 21.29 -9.46 5.77
C LEU A 69 20.57 -10.48 4.90
N HIS A 70 20.17 -11.60 5.48
CA HIS A 70 19.31 -12.56 4.79
C HIS A 70 18.48 -13.37 5.78
N THR A 71 17.35 -13.88 5.31
CA THR A 71 16.50 -14.82 6.02
C THR A 71 16.11 -15.97 5.10
N PRO A 72 16.33 -17.23 5.49
CA PRO A 72 15.88 -18.37 4.69
C PRO A 72 14.42 -18.75 4.96
N ASP A 73 13.84 -18.33 6.07
CA ASP A 73 12.60 -18.90 6.60
C ASP A 73 11.85 -17.95 7.54
N LEU A 74 11.56 -16.73 7.12
CA LEU A 74 10.76 -15.83 7.92
C LEU A 74 9.28 -16.00 7.61
N HIS A 75 8.51 -16.44 8.60
CA HIS A 75 7.05 -16.50 8.56
C HIS A 75 6.44 -15.36 9.38
N VAL A 76 5.46 -14.65 8.81
CA VAL A 76 4.75 -13.55 9.48
C VAL A 76 3.26 -13.82 9.49
N ASN A 77 2.71 -14.13 10.65
CA ASN A 77 1.27 -14.25 10.83
C ASN A 77 0.59 -12.89 10.88
N ASN A 78 -0.58 -12.76 10.26
CA ASN A 78 -1.37 -11.53 10.18
C ASN A 78 -0.54 -10.35 9.65
N PHE A 79 0.22 -10.58 8.60
CA PHE A 79 1.02 -9.57 7.95
C PHE A 79 0.15 -8.41 7.48
N SER A 80 0.56 -7.19 7.77
CA SER A 80 -0.16 -5.97 7.42
C SER A 80 0.80 -4.86 7.00
N TYR A 81 0.29 -3.89 6.25
CA TYR A 81 0.99 -2.67 5.88
C TYR A 81 0.15 -1.46 6.27
N HIS A 82 0.68 -0.58 7.14
CA HIS A 82 -0.07 0.53 7.73
C HIS A 82 -1.46 0.11 8.25
N HIS A 83 -1.51 -0.99 9.01
CA HIS A 83 -2.71 -1.64 9.56
C HIS A 83 -3.67 -2.24 8.52
N ALA A 84 -3.40 -2.13 7.22
CA ALA A 84 -4.17 -2.83 6.19
C ALA A 84 -3.76 -4.30 6.16
N PRO A 85 -4.68 -5.25 6.41
CA PRO A 85 -4.36 -6.67 6.46
C PRO A 85 -4.02 -7.18 5.05
N LEU A 86 -2.93 -7.93 4.93
CA LEU A 86 -2.47 -8.53 3.69
C LEU A 86 -2.59 -10.06 3.69
N GLY A 87 -2.53 -10.71 4.86
CA GLY A 87 -2.57 -12.16 5.00
C GLY A 87 -1.45 -12.70 5.87
N ASP A 88 -1.02 -13.93 5.66
CA ASP A 88 0.18 -14.50 6.26
C ASP A 88 1.30 -14.49 5.23
N ALA A 89 2.53 -14.18 5.61
CA ALA A 89 3.63 -14.05 4.66
C ALA A 89 4.76 -15.03 4.97
N ASP A 90 5.21 -15.73 3.93
CA ASP A 90 6.45 -16.50 3.91
C ASP A 90 7.50 -15.72 3.14
N ILE A 91 8.61 -15.38 3.78
CA ILE A 91 9.62 -14.49 3.24
C ILE A 91 10.98 -15.17 3.28
N GLU A 92 11.62 -15.22 2.13
CA GLU A 92 13.00 -15.67 1.96
C GLU A 92 13.83 -14.54 1.38
N SER A 93 15.07 -14.41 1.83
CA SER A 93 16.01 -13.49 1.21
C SER A 93 17.44 -14.06 1.21
N HIS A 94 18.23 -13.60 0.25
CA HIS A 94 19.64 -13.93 0.17
C HIS A 94 20.45 -12.73 -0.32
N TRP A 95 21.69 -12.67 0.11
CA TRP A 95 22.66 -11.69 -0.39
C TRP A 95 23.35 -12.21 -1.63
N ASP A 96 23.42 -11.38 -2.66
CA ASP A 96 24.18 -11.63 -3.87
C ASP A 96 25.44 -10.78 -3.91
N ASN A 97 26.61 -11.44 -4.07
CA ASN A 97 27.91 -10.78 -4.04
C ASN A 97 28.25 -10.00 -5.32
N ASP A 98 27.65 -10.37 -6.45
CA ASP A 98 27.94 -9.74 -7.76
C ASP A 98 27.18 -8.44 -7.88
N THR A 99 25.88 -8.45 -7.60
CA THR A 99 25.02 -7.28 -7.67
C THR A 99 25.08 -6.40 -6.42
N LYS A 100 25.64 -6.91 -5.29
CA LYS A 100 25.59 -6.27 -3.97
C LYS A 100 24.14 -5.99 -3.51
N GLY A 101 23.27 -6.92 -3.80
CA GLY A 101 21.84 -6.84 -3.52
C GLY A 101 21.35 -7.87 -2.53
N ILE A 102 20.32 -7.53 -1.78
CA ILE A 102 19.51 -8.45 -0.98
C ILE A 102 18.29 -8.81 -1.83
N TYR A 103 18.28 -10.00 -2.38
CA TYR A 103 17.12 -10.53 -3.10
C TYR A 103 16.08 -11.05 -2.13
N ILE A 104 14.83 -10.71 -2.37
CA ILE A 104 13.70 -10.99 -1.49
C ILE A 104 12.61 -11.66 -2.30
N ASN A 105 12.13 -12.81 -1.81
CA ASN A 105 10.94 -13.50 -2.25
C ASN A 105 9.95 -13.52 -1.10
N ALA A 106 8.75 -13.02 -1.31
CA ALA A 106 7.68 -13.09 -0.34
C ALA A 106 6.42 -13.65 -0.99
N ASP A 107 5.84 -14.67 -0.38
CA ASP A 107 4.56 -15.25 -0.73
C ASP A 107 3.55 -14.85 0.35
N ILE A 108 2.56 -14.04 -0.02
CA ILE A 108 1.57 -13.51 0.90
C ILE A 108 0.27 -14.28 0.69
N HIS A 109 -0.08 -15.12 1.65
CA HIS A 109 -1.22 -16.03 1.62
C HIS A 109 -2.45 -15.36 2.22
N GLN A 110 -3.42 -15.12 1.38
CA GLN A 110 -4.71 -14.55 1.80
C GLN A 110 -5.72 -15.66 2.06
N LYS A 111 -6.86 -15.29 2.61
CA LYS A 111 -8.00 -16.19 2.74
C LYS A 111 -8.39 -16.76 1.36
N ASN A 112 -8.95 -17.98 1.34
CA ASN A 112 -9.38 -18.67 0.12
C ASN A 112 -8.27 -19.15 -0.81
N GLN A 113 -7.09 -19.47 -0.28
CA GLN A 113 -5.94 -20.02 -1.03
C GLN A 113 -5.40 -19.10 -2.13
N ARG A 114 -5.61 -17.80 -2.01
CA ARG A 114 -5.04 -16.80 -2.89
C ARG A 114 -3.64 -16.41 -2.40
N THR A 115 -2.73 -16.20 -3.31
CA THR A 115 -1.35 -15.86 -2.98
C THR A 115 -0.87 -14.71 -3.85
N THR A 116 -0.43 -13.63 -3.20
CA THR A 116 0.29 -12.53 -3.84
C THR A 116 1.78 -12.80 -3.76
N PHE A 117 2.44 -12.71 -4.90
CA PHE A 117 3.89 -12.91 -4.98
C PHE A 117 4.60 -11.57 -5.05
N VAL A 118 5.62 -11.40 -4.22
CA VAL A 118 6.52 -10.25 -4.26
C VAL A 118 7.94 -10.75 -4.50
N ARG A 119 8.57 -10.29 -5.55
CA ARG A 119 9.91 -10.70 -5.97
C ARG A 119 10.73 -9.48 -6.31
N GLY A 120 11.93 -9.38 -5.78
CA GLY A 120 12.77 -8.24 -6.08
C GLY A 120 14.05 -8.20 -5.29
N ALA A 121 14.67 -7.02 -5.28
CA ALA A 121 15.90 -6.79 -4.57
C ALA A 121 16.01 -5.37 -4.01
N VAL A 122 16.73 -5.26 -2.92
CA VAL A 122 17.21 -4.01 -2.34
C VAL A 122 18.72 -3.95 -2.55
N TYR A 123 19.21 -2.80 -3.02
CA TYR A 123 20.63 -2.57 -3.30
C TYR A 123 21.16 -1.45 -2.38
N PRO A 124 21.62 -1.80 -1.16
CA PRO A 124 22.02 -0.79 -0.16
C PRO A 124 23.13 0.13 -0.64
N THR A 125 24.09 -0.39 -1.39
CA THR A 125 25.24 0.37 -1.93
C THR A 125 24.87 1.35 -3.04
N ARG A 126 23.71 1.16 -3.69
CA ARG A 126 23.19 2.00 -4.78
C ARG A 126 21.97 2.83 -4.34
N ASP A 127 21.60 2.76 -3.07
CA ASP A 127 20.41 3.43 -2.51
C ASP A 127 19.15 3.15 -3.36
N SER A 128 18.96 1.90 -3.82
CA SER A 128 17.90 1.57 -4.78
C SER A 128 17.21 0.24 -4.50
N LEU A 129 16.05 0.07 -5.10
CA LEU A 129 15.22 -1.14 -5.05
C LEU A 129 14.59 -1.42 -6.41
N ASP A 130 14.20 -2.70 -6.60
CA ASP A 130 13.43 -3.17 -7.75
C ASP A 130 12.58 -4.36 -7.29
N PHE A 131 11.25 -4.18 -7.30
CA PHE A 131 10.29 -5.19 -6.90
C PHE A 131 9.20 -5.38 -7.94
N LYS A 132 8.80 -6.64 -8.15
CA LYS A 132 7.65 -7.04 -8.95
C LYS A 132 6.61 -7.65 -8.04
N PHE A 133 5.36 -7.28 -8.29
CA PHE A 133 4.19 -7.72 -7.55
C PHE A 133 3.22 -8.42 -8.50
N ASP A 134 2.91 -9.66 -8.21
CA ASP A 134 1.81 -10.41 -8.80
C ASP A 134 0.70 -10.47 -7.76
N ALA A 135 -0.18 -9.47 -7.81
CA ALA A 135 -1.26 -9.29 -6.85
C ALA A 135 -2.45 -10.20 -7.19
N ASP A 136 -2.90 -10.98 -6.24
CA ASP A 136 -4.14 -11.75 -6.33
C ASP A 136 -5.10 -11.31 -5.21
N HIS A 137 -6.06 -10.43 -5.54
CA HIS A 137 -7.08 -9.90 -4.63
C HIS A 137 -6.50 -9.22 -3.37
N VAL A 138 -5.45 -8.44 -3.55
CA VAL A 138 -4.84 -7.67 -2.45
C VAL A 138 -5.84 -6.64 -1.92
N ASN A 139 -5.95 -6.54 -0.60
CA ASN A 139 -6.79 -5.56 0.06
C ASN A 139 -6.35 -4.13 -0.28
N VAL A 140 -7.25 -3.34 -0.87
CA VAL A 140 -6.95 -1.96 -1.29
C VAL A 140 -6.81 -0.97 -0.13
N GLN A 141 -7.10 -1.36 1.10
CA GLN A 141 -6.87 -0.50 2.27
C GLN A 141 -5.41 -0.06 2.42
N ILE A 142 -4.47 -0.72 1.75
CA ILE A 142 -3.07 -0.29 1.66
C ILE A 142 -2.89 1.13 1.12
N ILE A 143 -3.86 1.63 0.32
CA ILE A 143 -3.82 3.01 -0.22
C ILE A 143 -4.49 4.04 0.69
N LYS A 144 -5.17 3.63 1.76
CA LYS A 144 -5.91 4.52 2.67
C LYS A 144 -5.08 5.70 3.21
N PRO A 145 -3.80 5.55 3.59
CA PRO A 145 -2.99 6.68 4.02
C PRO A 145 -2.84 7.79 2.98
N PHE A 146 -2.84 7.43 1.70
CA PHE A 146 -2.73 8.38 0.58
C PHE A 146 -4.07 9.08 0.26
N MET A 147 -5.18 8.53 0.73
CA MET A 147 -6.53 9.04 0.49
C MET A 147 -7.11 9.81 1.68
N ALA A 148 -6.43 9.86 2.81
CA ALA A 148 -6.91 10.42 4.07
C ALA A 148 -7.36 11.91 3.99
N ALA A 149 -6.93 12.65 2.96
CA ALA A 149 -7.33 14.04 2.76
C ALA A 149 -8.82 14.20 2.33
N PHE A 150 -9.46 13.15 1.81
CA PHE A 150 -10.83 13.23 1.28
C PHE A 150 -11.67 11.96 1.51
N SER A 151 -11.05 10.87 1.97
CA SER A 151 -11.72 9.60 2.21
C SER A 151 -11.22 8.96 3.50
N SER A 152 -12.13 8.72 4.43
CA SER A 152 -11.88 7.98 5.67
C SER A 152 -12.09 6.49 5.55
N ASP A 153 -12.74 6.04 4.46
CA ASP A 153 -13.12 4.65 4.27
C ASP A 153 -12.87 4.19 2.83
N VAL A 154 -12.07 3.12 2.70
CA VAL A 154 -11.69 2.51 1.42
C VAL A 154 -11.78 1.00 1.56
N GLU A 155 -12.51 0.34 0.66
CA GLU A 155 -12.73 -1.09 0.64
C GLU A 155 -12.54 -1.66 -0.78
N GLY A 156 -12.33 -2.96 -0.87
CA GLY A 156 -12.20 -3.69 -2.14
C GLY A 156 -10.90 -4.46 -2.26
N GLU A 157 -10.68 -5.04 -3.40
CA GLU A 157 -9.52 -5.87 -3.71
C GLU A 157 -8.91 -5.45 -5.05
N ALA A 158 -7.63 -5.76 -5.25
CA ALA A 158 -6.93 -5.50 -6.50
C ALA A 158 -6.16 -6.73 -6.98
N THR A 159 -6.26 -7.03 -8.27
CA THR A 159 -5.56 -8.15 -8.92
C THR A 159 -4.79 -7.63 -10.14
N GLY A 160 -3.57 -8.13 -10.34
CA GLY A 160 -2.75 -7.80 -11.51
C GLY A 160 -1.27 -7.66 -11.19
N HIS A 161 -0.55 -6.97 -12.06
CA HIS A 161 0.91 -6.86 -11.97
C HIS A 161 1.34 -5.41 -11.77
N ALA A 162 2.34 -5.21 -10.90
CA ALA A 162 2.97 -3.93 -10.69
C ALA A 162 4.49 -4.10 -10.48
N GLU A 163 5.24 -3.08 -10.83
CA GLU A 163 6.68 -2.98 -10.56
C GLU A 163 6.94 -1.68 -9.79
N LEU A 164 7.73 -1.79 -8.72
CA LEU A 164 8.17 -0.67 -7.89
C LEU A 164 9.70 -0.60 -7.97
N TYR A 165 10.26 0.49 -8.45
CA TYR A 165 11.69 0.59 -8.71
C TYR A 165 12.21 2.02 -8.55
N GLY A 166 13.53 2.14 -8.43
CA GLY A 166 14.21 3.43 -8.30
C GLY A 166 15.09 3.53 -7.06
N THR A 167 15.41 4.75 -6.65
CA THR A 167 16.13 4.96 -5.39
C THR A 167 15.15 5.06 -4.23
N PHE A 168 15.60 4.88 -2.97
CA PHE A 168 14.74 5.01 -1.79
C PHE A 168 14.07 6.38 -1.65
N LYS A 169 14.63 7.40 -2.30
CA LYS A 169 14.08 8.76 -2.31
C LYS A 169 13.21 9.04 -3.54
N LEU A 170 13.45 8.35 -4.66
CA LEU A 170 12.85 8.60 -5.97
C LEU A 170 12.27 7.28 -6.51
N ILE A 171 11.18 6.83 -5.89
CA ILE A 171 10.51 5.58 -6.24
C ILE A 171 9.52 5.82 -7.39
N ASN A 172 9.58 4.96 -8.40
CA ASN A 172 8.62 4.87 -9.48
C ASN A 172 7.78 3.61 -9.35
N MET A 173 6.61 3.64 -9.95
CA MET A 173 5.74 2.48 -10.12
C MET A 173 5.22 2.43 -11.55
N LYS A 174 5.10 1.23 -12.10
CA LYS A 174 4.37 0.95 -13.34
C LYS A 174 3.59 -0.35 -13.19
N GLY A 175 2.50 -0.49 -13.92
CA GLY A 175 1.71 -1.71 -13.90
C GLY A 175 0.27 -1.52 -14.30
N ARG A 176 -0.47 -2.60 -14.22
CA ARG A 176 -1.92 -2.63 -14.41
C ARG A 176 -2.55 -3.51 -13.34
N LEU A 177 -3.50 -2.94 -12.61
CA LEU A 177 -4.31 -3.65 -11.64
C LEU A 177 -5.79 -3.54 -12.04
N PHE A 178 -6.53 -4.61 -11.86
CA PHE A 178 -7.99 -4.58 -11.87
C PHE A 178 -8.44 -4.40 -10.42
N ALA A 179 -9.09 -3.28 -10.13
CA ALA A 179 -9.73 -3.05 -8.85
C ALA A 179 -11.10 -3.71 -8.87
N ASP A 180 -11.34 -4.66 -7.98
CA ASP A 180 -12.63 -5.32 -7.83
C ASP A 180 -13.38 -4.75 -6.63
N ARG A 181 -14.63 -4.30 -6.88
CA ARG A 181 -15.49 -3.70 -5.86
C ARG A 181 -14.76 -2.62 -5.04
N PHE A 182 -13.88 -1.87 -5.70
CA PHE A 182 -13.24 -0.72 -5.07
C PHE A 182 -14.32 0.26 -4.66
N ARG A 183 -14.48 0.48 -3.37
CA ARG A 183 -15.48 1.37 -2.78
C ARG A 183 -14.79 2.38 -1.90
N LEU A 184 -15.13 3.65 -2.08
CA LEU A 184 -14.59 4.73 -1.26
C LEU A 184 -15.69 5.67 -0.80
N LYS A 185 -15.50 6.24 0.38
CA LYS A 185 -16.32 7.29 0.93
C LYS A 185 -15.76 8.66 0.56
N ILE A 186 -16.58 9.56 0.07
CA ILE A 186 -16.26 10.99 -0.03
C ILE A 186 -16.75 11.65 1.25
N ASP A 187 -15.84 12.00 2.15
CA ASP A 187 -16.19 12.47 3.49
C ASP A 187 -16.98 13.77 3.47
N GLN A 188 -16.64 14.72 2.59
CA GLN A 188 -17.32 16.01 2.50
C GLN A 188 -18.79 15.92 2.13
N THR A 189 -19.15 14.95 1.32
CA THR A 189 -20.53 14.73 0.85
C THR A 189 -21.23 13.60 1.58
N ASN A 190 -20.47 12.84 2.39
CA ASN A 190 -20.90 11.62 3.06
C ASN A 190 -21.56 10.63 2.09
N THR A 191 -20.93 10.43 0.93
CA THR A 191 -21.40 9.53 -0.14
C THR A 191 -20.38 8.44 -0.41
N TYR A 192 -20.87 7.25 -0.75
CA TYR A 192 -20.05 6.13 -1.17
C TYR A 192 -20.17 5.89 -2.66
N TYR A 193 -19.06 5.61 -3.29
CA TYR A 193 -19.00 5.21 -4.68
C TYR A 193 -18.16 3.98 -4.87
N SER A 194 -18.59 3.10 -5.76
CA SER A 194 -17.89 1.86 -6.10
C SER A 194 -17.54 1.81 -7.58
N VAL A 195 -16.42 1.15 -7.88
CA VAL A 195 -15.94 0.90 -9.23
C VAL A 195 -15.27 -0.47 -9.30
N SER A 196 -15.48 -1.18 -10.43
CA SER A 196 -14.70 -2.38 -10.75
C SER A 196 -14.14 -2.18 -12.15
N ASP A 197 -12.85 -1.82 -12.24
CA ASP A 197 -12.19 -1.54 -13.52
C ASP A 197 -10.66 -1.55 -13.39
N SER A 198 -10.00 -1.42 -14.54
CA SER A 198 -8.54 -1.39 -14.64
C SER A 198 -7.96 -0.02 -14.27
N ILE A 199 -6.95 -0.06 -13.43
CA ILE A 199 -6.09 1.07 -13.09
C ILE A 199 -4.74 0.87 -13.78
N ILE A 200 -4.31 1.87 -14.54
CA ILE A 200 -3.04 1.86 -15.26
C ILE A 200 -2.08 2.80 -14.54
N MET A 201 -0.92 2.29 -14.21
CA MET A 201 0.15 3.03 -13.56
C MET A 201 1.35 3.09 -14.49
N ASP A 202 1.79 4.31 -14.79
CA ASP A 202 3.06 4.60 -15.48
C ASP A 202 3.89 5.55 -14.59
N PRO A 203 5.19 5.67 -14.79
CA PRO A 203 6.00 6.60 -14.01
C PRO A 203 5.42 8.01 -13.99
N GLY A 204 5.10 8.48 -12.78
CA GLY A 204 4.54 9.81 -12.56
C GLY A 204 3.06 9.98 -12.88
N ILE A 205 2.32 8.92 -13.28
CA ILE A 205 0.89 9.03 -13.55
C ILE A 205 0.13 7.73 -13.29
N ILE A 206 -1.00 7.85 -12.61
CA ILE A 206 -1.99 6.78 -12.39
C ILE A 206 -3.27 7.18 -13.13
N ARG A 207 -3.87 6.28 -13.90
CA ARG A 207 -5.02 6.56 -14.76
C ARG A 207 -6.14 5.54 -14.61
N VAL A 208 -7.37 6.05 -14.70
CA VAL A 208 -8.59 5.28 -14.92
C VAL A 208 -9.30 5.81 -16.16
N LYS A 209 -9.85 4.93 -16.98
CA LYS A 209 -10.47 5.32 -18.26
C LYS A 209 -11.81 4.61 -18.47
N ASN A 210 -12.86 5.42 -18.69
CA ASN A 210 -14.24 4.97 -18.97
C ASN A 210 -14.78 4.00 -17.91
N ALA A 211 -14.37 4.13 -16.66
CA ALA A 211 -14.84 3.27 -15.59
C ALA A 211 -16.27 3.61 -15.20
N THR A 212 -17.10 2.60 -15.01
CA THR A 212 -18.45 2.79 -14.50
C THR A 212 -18.42 2.89 -12.98
N VAL A 213 -18.73 4.07 -12.47
CA VAL A 213 -18.93 4.33 -11.05
C VAL A 213 -20.39 4.08 -10.67
N ARG A 214 -20.63 3.52 -9.49
CA ARG A 214 -21.95 3.27 -8.92
C ARG A 214 -22.05 3.89 -7.53
N ASP A 215 -23.21 4.47 -7.22
CA ASP A 215 -23.59 4.82 -5.85
C ASP A 215 -24.20 3.63 -5.10
N ASP A 216 -24.53 3.81 -3.81
CA ASP A 216 -25.15 2.76 -2.99
C ASP A 216 -26.58 2.39 -3.42
N TYR A 217 -27.19 3.13 -4.33
CA TYR A 217 -28.50 2.86 -4.93
C TYR A 217 -28.42 2.15 -6.28
N GLY A 218 -27.18 1.94 -6.80
CA GLY A 218 -26.92 1.33 -8.11
C GLY A 218 -26.99 2.29 -9.28
N ASN A 219 -27.18 3.59 -9.04
CA ASN A 219 -27.13 4.61 -10.08
C ASN A 219 -25.70 4.78 -10.59
N THR A 220 -25.52 5.20 -11.83
CA THR A 220 -24.24 5.11 -12.53
C THR A 220 -23.76 6.43 -13.09
N ALA A 221 -22.44 6.52 -13.24
CA ALA A 221 -21.75 7.54 -14.02
C ALA A 221 -20.50 6.95 -14.68
N LEU A 222 -19.92 7.64 -15.65
CA LEU A 222 -18.64 7.32 -16.24
C LEU A 222 -17.53 8.17 -15.63
N LEU A 223 -16.46 7.52 -15.18
CA LEU A 223 -15.28 8.15 -14.62
C LEU A 223 -14.10 8.05 -15.58
N ASN A 224 -13.52 9.18 -15.91
CA ASN A 224 -12.21 9.28 -16.54
C ASN A 224 -11.32 10.14 -15.66
N GLY A 225 -10.08 9.72 -15.44
CA GLY A 225 -9.23 10.53 -14.62
C GLY A 225 -7.79 10.06 -14.53
N SER A 226 -6.98 10.95 -13.94
CA SER A 226 -5.60 10.69 -13.68
C SER A 226 -5.12 11.42 -12.42
N ILE A 227 -4.13 10.83 -11.78
CA ILE A 227 -3.32 11.43 -10.74
C ILE A 227 -1.90 11.50 -11.27
N THR A 228 -1.36 12.71 -11.43
CA THR A 228 0.06 12.91 -11.74
C THR A 228 0.83 13.17 -10.46
N HIS A 229 2.06 12.70 -10.38
CA HIS A 229 2.89 12.86 -9.20
C HIS A 229 4.39 12.85 -9.58
N THR A 230 5.21 13.41 -8.70
CA THR A 230 6.67 13.33 -8.79
C THR A 230 7.14 12.36 -7.70
N TYR A 231 7.42 11.09 -8.08
CA TYR A 231 7.83 10.05 -7.12
C TYR A 231 6.89 9.93 -5.91
N PHE A 232 5.57 9.83 -6.15
CA PHE A 232 4.49 9.80 -5.15
C PHE A 232 4.39 11.06 -4.26
N LYS A 233 5.06 12.13 -4.65
CA LYS A 233 4.94 13.46 -4.03
C LYS A 233 4.23 14.41 -4.98
N GLU A 234 3.80 15.56 -4.48
CA GLU A 234 3.21 16.64 -5.29
C GLU A 234 2.07 16.13 -6.19
N ALA A 235 1.18 15.33 -5.62
CA ALA A 235 0.08 14.75 -6.37
C ALA A 235 -0.88 15.85 -6.89
N ASN A 236 -1.19 15.79 -8.19
CA ASN A 236 -2.25 16.56 -8.81
C ASN A 236 -3.22 15.61 -9.46
N PHE A 237 -4.50 15.85 -9.31
CA PHE A 237 -5.54 15.02 -9.88
C PHE A 237 -6.46 15.80 -10.82
N LYS A 238 -6.94 15.07 -11.82
CA LYS A 238 -7.93 15.53 -12.78
C LYS A 238 -8.90 14.39 -13.05
N PHE A 239 -10.16 14.61 -12.68
CA PHE A 239 -11.24 13.65 -12.90
C PHE A 239 -12.40 14.29 -13.62
N ALA A 240 -12.99 13.56 -14.56
CA ALA A 240 -14.23 13.87 -15.22
C ALA A 240 -15.25 12.77 -14.89
N VAL A 241 -16.34 13.16 -14.26
CA VAL A 241 -17.51 12.31 -14.01
C VAL A 241 -18.59 12.75 -14.97
N THR A 242 -18.96 11.89 -15.91
CA THR A 242 -19.91 12.21 -16.98
C THR A 242 -21.04 11.18 -17.03
N ASN A 243 -22.10 11.45 -17.78
CA ASN A 243 -23.27 10.58 -17.88
C ASN A 243 -23.83 10.21 -16.50
N VAL A 244 -23.80 11.18 -15.57
CA VAL A 244 -24.37 11.00 -14.24
C VAL A 244 -25.88 10.85 -14.40
N ASN A 245 -26.41 9.74 -13.89
CA ASN A 245 -27.82 9.40 -13.98
C ASN A 245 -28.37 9.10 -12.60
N ASN A 246 -29.20 9.98 -12.05
CA ASN A 246 -29.86 9.89 -10.76
C ASN A 246 -28.90 9.50 -9.59
N MET A 247 -27.65 9.95 -9.67
CA MET A 247 -26.62 9.55 -8.70
C MET A 247 -26.73 10.36 -7.41
N LEU A 248 -26.54 9.69 -6.28
CA LEU A 248 -26.47 10.35 -4.98
C LEU A 248 -25.20 11.22 -4.90
N CYS A 249 -25.40 12.55 -4.87
CA CYS A 249 -24.30 13.52 -4.87
C CYS A 249 -23.99 14.10 -3.47
N TYR A 250 -24.97 14.03 -2.57
CA TYR A 250 -24.86 14.59 -1.22
C TYR A 250 -25.76 13.82 -0.26
N ASN A 251 -25.24 13.48 0.92
CA ASN A 251 -25.98 12.69 1.93
C ASN A 251 -25.48 12.99 3.35
N THR A 252 -25.65 14.21 3.81
CA THR A 252 -25.23 14.64 5.15
C THR A 252 -26.39 14.91 6.06
N THR A 253 -26.17 14.83 7.36
CA THR A 253 -27.11 15.21 8.40
C THR A 253 -26.75 16.58 8.97
N SER A 254 -27.65 17.16 9.77
CA SER A 254 -27.39 18.41 10.49
C SER A 254 -26.23 18.30 11.49
N LYS A 255 -25.84 17.08 11.89
CA LYS A 255 -24.65 16.83 12.73
C LYS A 255 -23.36 16.90 11.92
N ASP A 256 -23.39 16.42 10.64
CA ASP A 256 -22.24 16.44 9.76
C ASP A 256 -21.96 17.86 9.24
N ASN A 257 -23.02 18.56 8.88
CA ASN A 257 -22.96 19.95 8.43
C ASN A 257 -24.21 20.73 8.85
N PRO A 258 -24.15 21.60 9.86
CA PRO A 258 -25.32 22.31 10.37
C PRO A 258 -25.89 23.36 9.39
N ARG A 259 -25.14 23.77 8.36
CA ARG A 259 -25.58 24.78 7.38
C ARG A 259 -26.20 24.15 6.13
N TRP A 260 -25.62 23.03 5.67
CA TRP A 260 -25.99 22.34 4.45
C TRP A 260 -26.09 20.85 4.74
N TYR A 261 -27.28 20.33 4.79
CA TYR A 261 -27.55 18.91 5.01
C TYR A 261 -28.76 18.45 4.21
N GLY A 262 -28.86 17.15 4.01
CA GLY A 262 -29.93 16.53 3.24
C GLY A 262 -29.39 15.49 2.27
N ARG A 263 -30.28 14.99 1.45
CA ARG A 263 -29.97 14.01 0.42
C ARG A 263 -30.30 14.61 -0.94
N VAL A 264 -29.31 14.58 -1.86
CA VAL A 264 -29.44 15.15 -3.19
C VAL A 264 -29.00 14.13 -4.23
N PHE A 265 -29.88 13.86 -5.17
CA PHE A 265 -29.58 13.10 -6.39
C PHE A 265 -29.45 14.06 -7.57
N GLY A 266 -28.59 13.72 -8.53
CA GLY A 266 -28.34 14.60 -9.68
C GLY A 266 -28.11 13.85 -10.98
N ASN A 267 -28.37 14.58 -12.08
CA ASN A 267 -28.10 14.17 -13.45
C ASN A 267 -27.15 15.17 -14.10
N GLY A 268 -26.13 14.74 -14.85
CA GLY A 268 -25.24 15.66 -15.56
C GLY A 268 -23.78 15.26 -15.56
N SER A 269 -22.90 16.18 -15.16
CA SER A 269 -21.46 15.98 -15.13
C SER A 269 -20.77 16.81 -14.04
N ALA A 270 -19.59 16.35 -13.60
CA ALA A 270 -18.71 17.09 -12.73
C ALA A 270 -17.25 16.94 -13.19
N PHE A 271 -16.47 18.02 -13.02
CA PHE A 271 -15.03 18.03 -13.26
C PHE A 271 -14.32 18.40 -11.97
N ILE A 272 -13.36 17.58 -11.58
CA ILE A 272 -12.62 17.71 -10.32
C ILE A 272 -11.15 17.86 -10.66
N VAL A 273 -10.54 18.96 -10.29
CA VAL A 273 -9.12 19.22 -10.52
C VAL A 273 -8.47 19.79 -9.27
N GLY A 274 -7.20 19.49 -9.04
CA GLY A 274 -6.47 20.08 -7.93
C GLY A 274 -5.41 19.17 -7.34
N LYS A 275 -5.08 19.45 -6.11
CA LYS A 275 -4.12 18.73 -5.27
C LYS A 275 -4.70 18.55 -3.87
N PRO A 276 -4.14 17.68 -3.03
CA PRO A 276 -4.56 17.55 -1.65
C PRO A 276 -4.58 18.92 -0.93
N GLY A 277 -5.73 19.27 -0.35
CA GLY A 277 -5.95 20.56 0.33
C GLY A 277 -6.34 21.75 -0.57
N ASP A 278 -6.34 21.59 -1.90
CA ASP A 278 -6.74 22.64 -2.85
C ASP A 278 -7.46 22.02 -4.04
N VAL A 279 -8.77 21.88 -3.94
CA VAL A 279 -9.64 21.17 -4.88
C VAL A 279 -10.67 22.12 -5.47
N ARG A 280 -10.74 22.15 -6.79
CA ARG A 280 -11.81 22.80 -7.55
C ARG A 280 -12.75 21.76 -8.14
N ILE A 281 -14.04 21.96 -7.96
CA ILE A 281 -15.09 21.13 -8.53
C ILE A 281 -16.01 22.02 -9.36
N ASP A 282 -16.06 21.76 -10.66
CA ASP A 282 -17.00 22.40 -11.59
C ASP A 282 -18.16 21.43 -11.82
N VAL A 283 -19.37 21.81 -11.46
CA VAL A 283 -20.57 20.96 -11.52
C VAL A 283 -21.57 21.53 -12.53
N ASN A 284 -22.01 20.67 -13.45
CA ASN A 284 -23.10 20.96 -14.37
C ASN A 284 -24.15 19.84 -14.21
N MET A 285 -25.03 20.01 -13.25
CA MET A 285 -26.03 19.01 -12.88
C MET A 285 -27.37 19.65 -12.61
N SER A 286 -28.43 18.91 -12.93
CA SER A 286 -29.79 19.17 -12.48
C SER A 286 -30.13 18.23 -11.32
N ALA A 287 -30.98 18.67 -10.39
CA ALA A 287 -31.56 17.77 -9.39
C ALA A 287 -32.42 16.72 -10.10
N ALA A 288 -32.36 15.48 -9.61
CA ALA A 288 -33.17 14.36 -10.11
C ALA A 288 -34.43 14.18 -9.27
#